data_0d46668eec6ed9bc051389a1b572aee9
#
_entry.id   0d46668eec6ed9bc051389a1b572aee9
#
_cell.length_a   1.000
_cell.length_b   1.000
_cell.length_c   1.000
_cell.angle_alpha   90.00
_cell.angle_beta   90.00
_cell.angle_gamma   90.00
#
_symmetry.space_group_name_H-M   'P 1'
#
loop_
_entity.id
_entity.type
_entity.pdbx_description
1 polymer ?
#
loop_
_entity_poly.entity_id
_entity_poly.type
_entity_poly.pdbx_seq_one_letter_code
_entity_poly.pdbx_strand_id
1 'polypeptide(L)'
;MCKTKIVATLGPASESRETLTKLIRAGANVVRLNFSHGTAQEHIARANLVREIAAELDTYVGVLVDLQGPKIRISCFENGAVLLNQGDVFTLSGTLDAQSGTQEMIGLDYPELIQDVNEGDILLLDDGRIQLKVSQVHRDEQWIKTTVLNSGKLSNRKGINLLGGGLSAPALTAKDIQDIDTAAKLRADFLAISFPRNAQDIEYARSLAQKAGCHAKIVAKVERAEVVETKEAMDDVIKASDIIMVARGDLGVEIGDARLPMVQKSLINRSKHWGKPVITATQMLESMIENPLPTRAEVLDVANAIIDGTDAVMLSAESAAGKYPIEAVEAIVRIAQGAEHELECNHDCWDTLQHLCSNPGKSFALSSMISASRVHQDLGVAILTQHGETPLLMSRCQSKTKIWALSDNPALLAQMTILRGVEPLYFKAAESHVDLAPQLVECLRQKANEAHISSILMTQLDSIEGMGEINACRLLSLNVSSHMKPAEEIAA
;
A
#
# COMPACT_ATOMS: atom_id res chain seq x y z
N MET A 1 -15.43 12.43 -6.56
CA MET A 1 -14.40 12.10 -5.55
C MET A 1 -13.72 10.82 -5.97
N CYS A 2 -12.39 10.76 -5.94
CA CYS A 2 -11.62 9.57 -6.30
C CYS A 2 -11.83 8.46 -5.26
N LYS A 3 -12.06 7.22 -5.70
CA LYS A 3 -12.22 6.05 -4.83
C LYS A 3 -10.91 5.33 -4.58
N THR A 4 -10.06 5.26 -5.61
CA THR A 4 -8.70 4.76 -5.50
C THR A 4 -7.92 5.65 -4.55
N LYS A 5 -7.19 5.05 -3.62
CA LYS A 5 -6.42 5.76 -2.61
C LYS A 5 -5.03 6.12 -3.13
N ILE A 6 -4.44 7.16 -2.56
CA ILE A 6 -3.12 7.63 -2.95
C ILE A 6 -2.19 7.53 -1.75
N VAL A 7 -1.10 6.80 -1.93
CA VAL A 7 0.02 6.74 -0.99
C VAL A 7 1.11 7.65 -1.50
N ALA A 8 1.46 8.71 -0.76
CA ALA A 8 2.51 9.65 -1.12
C ALA A 8 3.73 9.46 -0.22
N THR A 9 4.91 9.24 -0.80
CA THR A 9 6.15 9.16 -0.03
C THR A 9 6.62 10.55 0.37
N LEU A 10 6.92 10.73 1.67
CA LEU A 10 7.48 11.96 2.17
C LEU A 10 9.01 11.96 2.06
N GLY A 11 9.55 13.11 1.71
CA GLY A 11 10.98 13.37 1.60
C GLY A 11 11.25 14.86 1.44
N PRO A 12 12.47 15.25 1.01
CA PRO A 12 12.88 16.65 0.97
C PRO A 12 11.92 17.59 0.24
N ALA A 13 11.22 17.11 -0.80
CA ALA A 13 10.29 17.92 -1.59
C ALA A 13 8.92 18.10 -0.91
N SER A 14 8.58 17.29 0.11
CA SER A 14 7.23 17.25 0.71
C SER A 14 7.21 17.34 2.24
N GLU A 15 8.32 17.69 2.90
CA GLU A 15 8.42 17.74 4.35
C GLU A 15 7.98 19.05 4.98
N SER A 16 7.83 20.14 4.20
CA SER A 16 7.35 21.42 4.76
C SER A 16 5.85 21.32 5.09
N ARG A 17 5.41 22.01 6.17
CA ARG A 17 3.99 22.08 6.55
C ARG A 17 3.13 22.57 5.38
N GLU A 18 3.58 23.56 4.63
CA GLU A 18 2.83 24.12 3.50
C GLU A 18 2.63 23.08 2.38
N THR A 19 3.72 22.45 1.94
CA THR A 19 3.67 21.46 0.88
C THR A 19 2.86 20.24 1.30
N LEU A 20 3.05 19.75 2.53
CA LEU A 20 2.32 18.61 3.07
C LEU A 20 0.81 18.89 3.17
N THR A 21 0.43 20.11 3.59
CA THR A 21 -0.98 20.52 3.61
C THR A 21 -1.59 20.52 2.21
N LYS A 22 -0.86 21.04 1.21
CA LYS A 22 -1.31 21.01 -0.20
C LYS A 22 -1.41 19.58 -0.74
N LEU A 23 -0.48 18.72 -0.39
CA LEU A 23 -0.43 17.33 -0.82
C LEU A 23 -1.62 16.51 -0.27
N ILE A 24 -1.97 16.71 1.00
CA ILE A 24 -3.17 16.11 1.61
C ILE A 24 -4.45 16.64 0.96
N ARG A 25 -4.54 17.95 0.75
CA ARG A 25 -5.70 18.58 0.04
C ARG A 25 -5.84 18.11 -1.40
N ALA A 26 -4.72 17.85 -2.09
CA ALA A 26 -4.71 17.31 -3.45
C ALA A 26 -5.25 15.88 -3.52
N GLY A 27 -5.29 15.14 -2.39
CA GLY A 27 -5.92 13.82 -2.32
C GLY A 27 -5.04 12.70 -1.77
N ALA A 28 -3.89 12.98 -1.17
CA ALA A 28 -3.09 11.96 -0.48
C ALA A 28 -3.85 11.41 0.74
N ASN A 29 -4.07 10.10 0.77
CA ASN A 29 -4.81 9.41 1.82
C ASN A 29 -3.89 8.73 2.84
N VAL A 30 -2.71 8.33 2.40
CA VAL A 30 -1.67 7.69 3.22
C VAL A 30 -0.34 8.34 2.89
N VAL A 31 0.47 8.60 3.89
CA VAL A 31 1.87 9.02 3.71
C VAL A 31 2.79 7.86 4.01
N ARG A 32 3.80 7.66 3.16
CA ARG A 32 4.84 6.66 3.34
C ARG A 32 6.12 7.33 3.88
N LEU A 33 6.64 6.78 4.97
CA LEU A 33 7.94 7.11 5.55
C LEU A 33 8.93 5.99 5.19
N ASN A 34 9.88 6.30 4.31
CA ASN A 34 10.88 5.33 3.86
C ASN A 34 12.05 5.26 4.86
N PHE A 35 12.12 4.19 5.63
CA PHE A 35 13.13 3.99 6.67
C PHE A 35 14.51 3.56 6.13
N SER A 36 14.66 3.47 4.80
CA SER A 36 16.00 3.38 4.18
C SER A 36 16.80 4.67 4.32
N HIS A 37 16.15 5.80 4.62
CA HIS A 37 16.73 7.13 4.72
C HIS A 37 16.20 7.86 5.95
N GLY A 38 17.00 8.81 6.47
CA GLY A 38 16.60 9.61 7.61
C GLY A 38 16.82 8.93 8.96
N THR A 39 16.55 9.66 10.03
CA THR A 39 16.69 9.23 11.42
C THR A 39 15.32 8.96 12.06
N ALA A 40 15.31 8.20 13.16
CA ALA A 40 14.10 7.93 13.93
C ALA A 40 13.37 9.22 14.36
N GLN A 41 14.12 10.24 14.79
CA GLN A 41 13.57 11.52 15.23
C GLN A 41 12.89 12.28 14.09
N GLU A 42 13.49 12.30 12.90
CA GLU A 42 12.89 12.92 11.71
C GLU A 42 11.59 12.23 11.32
N HIS A 43 11.55 10.90 11.35
CA HIS A 43 10.33 10.14 11.04
C HIS A 43 9.22 10.39 12.06
N ILE A 44 9.55 10.44 13.35
CA ILE A 44 8.58 10.77 14.41
C ILE A 44 8.04 12.20 14.22
N ALA A 45 8.91 13.17 13.92
CA ALA A 45 8.50 14.57 13.68
C ALA A 45 7.57 14.66 12.45
N ARG A 46 7.91 13.99 11.34
CA ARG A 46 7.06 13.95 10.13
C ARG A 46 5.70 13.31 10.40
N ALA A 47 5.65 12.19 11.11
CA ALA A 47 4.39 11.53 11.45
C ALA A 47 3.49 12.42 12.34
N ASN A 48 4.06 13.13 13.30
CA ASN A 48 3.32 14.08 14.14
C ASN A 48 2.77 15.25 13.31
N LEU A 49 3.58 15.83 12.43
CA LEU A 49 3.17 16.91 11.55
C LEU A 49 2.00 16.50 10.62
N VAL A 50 2.04 15.27 10.08
CA VAL A 50 0.94 14.71 9.28
C VAL A 50 -0.36 14.68 10.09
N ARG A 51 -0.31 14.21 11.34
CA ARG A 51 -1.49 14.12 12.20
C ARG A 51 -2.04 15.49 12.61
N GLU A 52 -1.17 16.46 12.89
CA GLU A 52 -1.58 17.83 13.16
C GLU A 52 -2.33 18.41 11.96
N ILE A 53 -1.76 18.31 10.75
CA ILE A 53 -2.38 18.85 9.54
C ILE A 53 -3.69 18.09 9.22
N ALA A 54 -3.73 16.77 9.39
CA ALA A 54 -4.94 15.99 9.18
C ALA A 54 -6.08 16.44 10.12
N ALA A 55 -5.77 16.71 11.40
CA ALA A 55 -6.72 17.25 12.36
C ALA A 55 -7.21 18.67 11.98
N GLU A 56 -6.32 19.55 11.53
CA GLU A 56 -6.68 20.91 11.05
C GLU A 56 -7.59 20.86 9.81
N LEU A 57 -7.46 19.82 8.98
CA LEU A 57 -8.25 19.62 7.76
C LEU A 57 -9.53 18.80 7.99
N ASP A 58 -9.83 18.42 9.23
CA ASP A 58 -10.94 17.51 9.58
C ASP A 58 -10.96 16.24 8.73
N THR A 59 -9.80 15.60 8.60
CA THR A 59 -9.61 14.37 7.81
C THR A 59 -8.69 13.36 8.51
N TYR A 60 -8.62 12.15 7.98
CA TYR A 60 -7.69 11.13 8.41
C TYR A 60 -6.67 10.84 7.32
N VAL A 61 -5.41 10.71 7.72
CA VAL A 61 -4.29 10.34 6.85
C VAL A 61 -3.52 9.23 7.54
N GLY A 62 -3.41 8.08 6.90
CA GLY A 62 -2.66 6.95 7.43
C GLY A 62 -1.14 7.15 7.31
N VAL A 63 -0.39 6.63 8.25
CA VAL A 63 1.08 6.65 8.24
C VAL A 63 1.61 5.25 7.99
N LEU A 64 2.27 5.05 6.84
CA LEU A 64 2.91 3.81 6.44
C LEU A 64 4.42 3.93 6.68
N VAL A 65 4.94 3.08 7.56
CA VAL A 65 6.38 2.88 7.75
C VAL A 65 6.83 1.78 6.81
N ASP A 66 7.81 2.08 5.96
CA ASP A 66 8.39 1.13 5.01
C ASP A 66 9.81 0.77 5.46
N LEU A 67 9.98 -0.45 5.97
CA LEU A 67 11.25 -0.97 6.45
C LEU A 67 12.22 -1.17 5.28
N GLN A 68 13.51 -0.98 5.54
CA GLN A 68 14.55 -1.07 4.52
C GLN A 68 14.65 -2.46 3.91
N GLY A 69 14.58 -3.50 4.74
CA GLY A 69 14.84 -4.88 4.34
C GLY A 69 16.31 -5.16 3.95
N PRO A 70 16.59 -6.39 3.54
CA PRO A 70 17.94 -6.84 3.22
C PRO A 70 18.31 -6.51 1.76
N LYS A 71 18.26 -5.23 1.36
CA LYS A 71 18.69 -4.86 0.01
C LYS A 71 20.21 -5.03 -0.13
N ILE A 72 20.60 -6.05 -0.88
CA ILE A 72 22.00 -6.38 -1.15
C ILE A 72 22.60 -5.34 -2.10
N ARG A 73 23.81 -4.88 -1.82
CA ARG A 73 24.50 -3.84 -2.60
C ARG A 73 25.95 -4.16 -2.83
N ILE A 74 26.49 -3.61 -3.91
CA ILE A 74 27.95 -3.48 -4.07
C ILE A 74 28.49 -2.38 -3.14
N SER A 75 29.76 -2.49 -2.80
CA SER A 75 30.52 -1.49 -2.06
C SER A 75 30.81 -0.22 -2.89
N CYS A 76 31.90 0.50 -2.60
CA CYS A 76 32.27 1.71 -3.31
C CYS A 76 33.50 1.48 -4.20
N PHE A 77 33.48 2.12 -5.35
CA PHE A 77 34.65 2.25 -6.22
C PHE A 77 35.58 3.38 -5.72
N GLU A 78 36.87 3.23 -5.83
CA GLU A 78 37.88 4.28 -5.51
C GLU A 78 37.57 5.60 -6.25
N ASN A 79 37.13 5.50 -7.51
CA ASN A 79 36.83 6.65 -8.37
C ASN A 79 35.33 6.94 -8.51
N GLY A 80 34.48 6.40 -7.60
CA GLY A 80 33.03 6.63 -7.56
C GLY A 80 32.21 5.85 -8.58
N ALA A 81 32.81 5.47 -9.72
CA ALA A 81 32.12 4.67 -10.75
C ALA A 81 33.13 4.08 -11.74
N VAL A 82 32.69 3.02 -12.43
CA VAL A 82 33.44 2.38 -13.53
C VAL A 82 32.55 2.24 -14.77
N LEU A 83 33.18 2.12 -15.94
CA LEU A 83 32.47 1.78 -17.17
C LEU A 83 32.79 0.32 -17.50
N LEU A 84 31.79 -0.54 -17.44
CA LEU A 84 31.90 -1.94 -17.81
C LEU A 84 31.49 -2.12 -19.28
N ASN A 85 32.26 -2.91 -20.02
CA ASN A 85 31.96 -3.25 -21.42
C ASN A 85 31.50 -4.69 -21.52
N GLN A 86 30.64 -4.95 -22.49
CA GLN A 86 30.19 -6.32 -22.78
C GLN A 86 31.40 -7.23 -23.05
N GLY A 87 31.46 -8.38 -22.37
CA GLY A 87 32.53 -9.34 -22.45
C GLY A 87 33.63 -9.15 -21.42
N ASP A 88 33.67 -8.01 -20.69
CA ASP A 88 34.62 -7.80 -19.61
C ASP A 88 34.42 -8.87 -18.51
N VAL A 89 35.54 -9.23 -17.87
CA VAL A 89 35.51 -10.05 -16.66
C VAL A 89 35.46 -9.11 -15.45
N PHE A 90 34.48 -9.34 -14.58
CA PHE A 90 34.26 -8.53 -13.38
C PHE A 90 34.08 -9.41 -12.15
N THR A 91 34.80 -9.13 -11.07
CA THR A 91 34.80 -9.95 -9.86
C THR A 91 34.04 -9.28 -8.71
N LEU A 92 33.16 -10.03 -8.06
CA LEU A 92 32.50 -9.64 -6.82
C LEU A 92 33.19 -10.35 -5.66
N SER A 93 33.66 -9.61 -4.65
CA SER A 93 34.44 -10.13 -3.52
C SER A 93 33.72 -9.89 -2.19
N GLY A 94 33.62 -10.93 -1.37
CA GLY A 94 33.14 -10.84 0.01
C GLY A 94 34.15 -10.32 1.01
N THR A 95 35.44 -10.18 0.60
CA THR A 95 36.56 -9.79 1.49
C THR A 95 37.21 -8.47 1.12
N LEU A 96 36.89 -7.89 -0.04
CA LEU A 96 37.46 -6.62 -0.47
C LEU A 96 36.99 -5.48 0.44
N ASP A 97 37.91 -4.59 0.79
CA ASP A 97 37.61 -3.37 1.56
C ASP A 97 36.51 -2.55 0.85
N ALA A 98 35.60 -2.01 1.64
CA ALA A 98 34.38 -1.33 1.16
C ALA A 98 34.62 -0.08 0.30
N GLN A 99 35.85 0.47 0.25
CA GLN A 99 36.23 1.66 -0.53
C GLN A 99 37.25 1.36 -1.63
N SER A 100 37.57 0.08 -1.86
CA SER A 100 38.70 -0.34 -2.72
C SER A 100 38.23 -0.97 -4.05
N GLY A 101 37.04 -0.67 -4.49
CA GLY A 101 36.51 -1.17 -5.77
C GLY A 101 37.24 -0.56 -6.96
N THR A 102 37.59 -1.39 -7.96
CA THR A 102 38.32 -1.03 -9.19
C THR A 102 37.51 -1.35 -10.43
N GLN A 103 38.11 -1.16 -11.62
CA GLN A 103 37.53 -1.57 -12.91
C GLN A 103 37.33 -3.09 -13.03
N GLU A 104 38.04 -3.91 -12.23
CA GLU A 104 38.09 -5.36 -12.34
C GLU A 104 37.35 -6.05 -11.18
N MET A 105 37.19 -5.38 -10.03
CA MET A 105 36.66 -5.99 -8.81
C MET A 105 35.92 -4.99 -7.93
N ILE A 106 34.87 -5.45 -7.24
CA ILE A 106 34.12 -4.70 -6.24
C ILE A 106 33.75 -5.58 -5.04
N GLY A 107 33.66 -4.96 -3.86
CA GLY A 107 33.20 -5.63 -2.64
C GLY A 107 31.68 -5.77 -2.59
N LEU A 108 31.21 -6.70 -1.75
CA LEU A 108 29.80 -6.94 -1.41
C LEU A 108 29.53 -6.48 0.02
N ASP A 109 28.36 -5.88 0.26
CA ASP A 109 27.88 -5.61 1.62
C ASP A 109 27.18 -6.83 2.26
N TYR A 110 26.92 -7.88 1.46
CA TYR A 110 26.34 -9.15 1.86
C TYR A 110 27.19 -10.30 1.28
N PRO A 111 28.27 -10.72 1.97
CA PRO A 111 29.16 -11.78 1.48
C PRO A 111 28.49 -13.15 1.29
N GLU A 112 27.37 -13.40 2.01
CA GLU A 112 26.61 -14.64 1.91
C GLU A 112 26.02 -14.85 0.50
N LEU A 113 25.91 -13.80 -0.34
CA LEU A 113 25.57 -13.90 -1.75
C LEU A 113 26.40 -14.98 -2.48
N ILE A 114 27.69 -15.16 -2.08
CA ILE A 114 28.59 -16.14 -2.66
C ILE A 114 28.14 -17.58 -2.42
N GLN A 115 27.38 -17.81 -1.34
CA GLN A 115 26.80 -19.13 -1.03
C GLN A 115 25.51 -19.39 -1.82
N ASP A 116 24.78 -18.32 -2.15
CA ASP A 116 23.46 -18.40 -2.80
C ASP A 116 23.56 -18.62 -4.31
N VAL A 117 24.65 -18.16 -4.96
CA VAL A 117 24.78 -18.19 -6.42
C VAL A 117 25.54 -19.41 -6.94
N ASN A 118 25.24 -19.79 -8.17
CA ASN A 118 25.89 -20.89 -8.90
C ASN A 118 26.42 -20.42 -10.26
N GLU A 119 27.30 -21.22 -10.86
CA GLU A 119 27.77 -20.97 -12.22
C GLU A 119 26.60 -20.99 -13.22
N GLY A 120 26.55 -19.99 -14.08
CA GLY A 120 25.48 -19.81 -15.05
C GLY A 120 24.40 -18.82 -14.63
N ASP A 121 24.29 -18.49 -13.33
CA ASP A 121 23.34 -17.53 -12.82
C ASP A 121 23.60 -16.12 -13.39
N ILE A 122 22.55 -15.30 -13.42
CA ILE A 122 22.61 -13.92 -13.87
C ILE A 122 22.33 -12.99 -12.68
N LEU A 123 23.33 -12.17 -12.35
CA LEU A 123 23.23 -11.11 -11.37
C LEU A 123 22.84 -9.80 -12.08
N LEU A 124 21.87 -9.09 -11.49
CA LEU A 124 21.32 -7.85 -12.02
C LEU A 124 21.70 -6.70 -11.09
N LEU A 125 22.50 -5.75 -11.58
CA LEU A 125 22.98 -4.62 -10.84
C LEU A 125 22.32 -3.33 -11.33
N ASP A 126 22.17 -2.34 -10.45
CA ASP A 126 21.57 -1.03 -10.76
C ASP A 126 20.18 -1.19 -11.43
N ASP A 127 19.29 -1.94 -10.76
CA ASP A 127 17.94 -2.26 -11.22
C ASP A 127 17.91 -2.92 -12.62
N GLY A 128 18.88 -3.81 -12.86
CA GLY A 128 19.01 -4.58 -14.10
C GLY A 128 19.71 -3.87 -15.26
N ARG A 129 20.18 -2.64 -15.05
CA ARG A 129 20.92 -1.87 -16.07
C ARG A 129 22.27 -2.52 -16.43
N ILE A 130 22.89 -3.23 -15.49
CA ILE A 130 24.08 -4.04 -15.71
C ILE A 130 23.74 -5.49 -15.39
N GLN A 131 24.07 -6.39 -16.30
CA GLN A 131 23.86 -7.82 -16.17
C GLN A 131 25.19 -8.54 -16.16
N LEU A 132 25.40 -9.38 -15.17
CA LEU A 132 26.62 -10.14 -14.97
C LEU A 132 26.26 -11.64 -14.97
N LYS A 133 26.86 -12.42 -15.88
CA LYS A 133 26.74 -13.89 -15.86
C LYS A 133 27.83 -14.47 -14.99
N VAL A 134 27.45 -15.24 -13.99
CA VAL A 134 28.39 -15.97 -13.11
C VAL A 134 29.14 -17.01 -13.92
N SER A 135 30.46 -16.92 -13.97
CA SER A 135 31.34 -17.86 -14.67
C SER A 135 32.07 -18.82 -13.73
N GLN A 136 32.36 -18.37 -12.50
CA GLN A 136 32.96 -19.20 -11.45
C GLN A 136 32.55 -18.69 -10.08
N VAL A 137 32.41 -19.60 -9.11
CA VAL A 137 32.14 -19.28 -7.70
C VAL A 137 33.22 -19.94 -6.85
N HIS A 138 33.95 -19.15 -6.08
CA HIS A 138 35.02 -19.63 -5.18
C HIS A 138 34.61 -19.37 -3.74
N ARG A 139 33.94 -20.35 -3.11
CA ARG A 139 33.36 -20.18 -1.77
C ARG A 139 34.40 -20.05 -0.66
N ASP A 140 35.52 -20.76 -0.79
CA ASP A 140 36.60 -20.70 0.20
C ASP A 140 37.37 -19.37 0.17
N GLU A 141 37.62 -18.82 -1.02
CA GLU A 141 38.32 -17.53 -1.21
C GLU A 141 37.34 -16.33 -1.25
N GLN A 142 36.04 -16.60 -1.11
CA GLN A 142 34.99 -15.61 -1.02
C GLN A 142 34.93 -14.64 -2.21
N TRP A 143 34.84 -15.17 -3.45
CA TRP A 143 34.64 -14.35 -4.65
C TRP A 143 33.77 -15.04 -5.70
N ILE A 144 33.14 -14.22 -6.54
CA ILE A 144 32.37 -14.61 -7.71
C ILE A 144 33.01 -13.94 -8.93
N LYS A 145 33.40 -14.75 -9.91
CA LYS A 145 33.87 -14.24 -11.20
C LYS A 145 32.71 -14.22 -12.19
N THR A 146 32.55 -13.10 -12.87
CA THR A 146 31.43 -12.90 -13.79
C THR A 146 31.91 -12.40 -15.15
N THR A 147 31.05 -12.56 -16.16
CA THR A 147 31.18 -11.93 -17.47
C THR A 147 30.08 -10.89 -17.64
N VAL A 148 30.45 -9.69 -18.01
CA VAL A 148 29.53 -8.59 -18.29
C VAL A 148 28.72 -8.88 -19.55
N LEU A 149 27.38 -8.89 -19.46
CA LEU A 149 26.49 -9.19 -20.61
C LEU A 149 26.11 -7.95 -21.41
N ASN A 150 26.11 -6.77 -20.80
CA ASN A 150 25.79 -5.50 -21.46
C ASN A 150 26.64 -4.35 -20.91
N SER A 151 27.05 -3.45 -21.79
CA SER A 151 27.91 -2.31 -21.41
C SER A 151 27.12 -1.25 -20.64
N GLY A 152 27.76 -0.60 -19.66
CA GLY A 152 27.14 0.49 -18.93
C GLY A 152 28.02 1.03 -17.80
N LYS A 153 27.60 2.17 -17.23
CA LYS A 153 28.25 2.79 -16.07
C LYS A 153 27.70 2.17 -14.79
N LEU A 154 28.60 1.66 -13.93
CA LEU A 154 28.26 1.15 -12.60
C LEU A 154 28.85 2.09 -11.54
N SER A 155 28.02 2.63 -10.66
CA SER A 155 28.43 3.53 -9.58
C SER A 155 28.30 2.88 -8.20
N ASN A 156 28.73 3.57 -7.15
CA ASN A 156 28.78 3.11 -5.77
C ASN A 156 27.42 2.65 -5.24
N ARG A 157 27.43 1.63 -4.39
CA ARG A 157 26.30 1.15 -3.57
C ARG A 157 25.06 0.77 -4.37
N LYS A 158 25.23 0.32 -5.62
CA LYS A 158 24.11 -0.16 -6.43
C LYS A 158 23.58 -1.50 -5.94
N GLY A 159 22.28 -1.69 -6.05
CA GLY A 159 21.62 -2.95 -5.69
C GLY A 159 22.08 -4.11 -6.55
N ILE A 160 22.06 -5.31 -5.96
CA ILE A 160 22.24 -6.59 -6.66
C ILE A 160 20.99 -7.43 -6.44
N ASN A 161 20.46 -7.97 -7.52
CA ASN A 161 19.39 -8.98 -7.51
C ASN A 161 19.89 -10.22 -8.26
N LEU A 162 19.31 -11.37 -7.93
CA LEU A 162 19.50 -12.61 -8.67
C LEU A 162 18.29 -12.84 -9.58
N LEU A 163 18.53 -13.00 -10.88
CA LEU A 163 17.44 -13.31 -11.82
C LEU A 163 16.83 -14.66 -11.48
N GLY A 164 15.53 -14.69 -11.23
CA GLY A 164 14.80 -15.87 -10.78
C GLY A 164 14.73 -16.05 -9.27
N GLY A 165 15.35 -15.17 -8.48
CA GLY A 165 15.31 -15.22 -7.00
C GLY A 165 16.29 -16.22 -6.40
N GLY A 166 16.05 -16.66 -5.15
CA GLY A 166 16.85 -17.68 -4.46
C GLY A 166 17.86 -17.13 -3.45
N LEU A 167 17.82 -15.84 -3.15
CA LEU A 167 18.71 -15.23 -2.14
C LEU A 167 18.25 -15.60 -0.73
N SER A 168 19.17 -16.07 0.12
CA SER A 168 18.87 -16.56 1.48
C SER A 168 18.73 -15.45 2.53
N ALA A 169 19.02 -14.19 2.17
CA ALA A 169 18.96 -13.06 3.07
C ALA A 169 17.62 -12.97 3.82
N PRO A 170 17.62 -12.89 5.17
CA PRO A 170 16.41 -12.82 5.97
C PRO A 170 15.64 -11.52 5.66
N ALA A 171 14.31 -11.56 5.63
CA ALA A 171 13.47 -10.40 5.31
C ALA A 171 13.65 -9.22 6.29
N LEU A 172 14.02 -9.49 7.55
CA LEU A 172 14.25 -8.46 8.57
C LEU A 172 15.71 -8.44 8.97
N THR A 173 16.35 -7.28 8.80
CA THR A 173 17.71 -7.00 9.28
C THR A 173 17.67 -6.58 10.77
N ALA A 174 18.84 -6.51 11.41
CA ALA A 174 18.95 -5.97 12.77
C ALA A 174 18.47 -4.51 12.85
N LYS A 175 18.66 -3.73 11.77
CA LYS A 175 18.15 -2.35 11.66
C LYS A 175 16.62 -2.35 11.62
N ASP A 176 15.99 -3.22 10.81
CA ASP A 176 14.54 -3.30 10.69
C ASP A 176 13.88 -3.64 12.03
N ILE A 177 14.51 -4.51 12.84
CA ILE A 177 14.02 -4.85 14.17
C ILE A 177 14.04 -3.60 15.09
N GLN A 178 15.07 -2.77 15.03
CA GLN A 178 15.14 -1.50 15.77
C GLN A 178 14.13 -0.47 15.21
N ASP A 179 13.92 -0.46 13.90
CA ASP A 179 12.98 0.43 13.23
C ASP A 179 11.51 0.10 13.58
N ILE A 180 11.19 -1.14 13.91
CA ILE A 180 9.87 -1.54 14.44
C ILE A 180 9.58 -0.85 15.77
N ASP A 181 10.57 -0.67 16.66
CA ASP A 181 10.40 0.12 17.90
C ASP A 181 10.10 1.59 17.59
N THR A 182 10.71 2.13 16.54
CA THR A 182 10.43 3.49 16.08
C THR A 182 9.02 3.58 15.48
N ALA A 183 8.60 2.58 14.70
CA ALA A 183 7.24 2.49 14.17
C ALA A 183 6.18 2.45 15.29
N ALA A 184 6.44 1.75 16.39
CA ALA A 184 5.59 1.76 17.58
C ALA A 184 5.50 3.17 18.21
N LYS A 185 6.66 3.84 18.41
CA LYS A 185 6.72 5.19 19.02
C LYS A 185 5.98 6.24 18.19
N LEU A 186 6.08 6.21 16.88
CA LEU A 186 5.35 7.11 16.00
C LEU A 186 3.90 6.65 15.73
N ARG A 187 3.47 5.53 16.33
CA ARG A 187 2.13 4.94 16.18
C ARG A 187 1.77 4.71 14.71
N ALA A 188 2.62 3.97 13.99
CA ALA A 188 2.38 3.62 12.60
C ALA A 188 1.01 2.95 12.40
N ASP A 189 0.30 3.31 11.34
CA ASP A 189 -0.97 2.69 10.96
C ASP A 189 -0.72 1.45 10.08
N PHE A 190 0.38 1.50 9.31
CA PHE A 190 0.82 0.41 8.43
C PHE A 190 2.33 0.20 8.58
N LEU A 191 2.76 -1.06 8.54
CA LEU A 191 4.16 -1.48 8.58
C LEU A 191 4.45 -2.35 7.37
N ALA A 192 5.23 -1.84 6.43
CA ALA A 192 5.60 -2.54 5.21
C ALA A 192 6.90 -3.31 5.39
N ILE A 193 6.86 -4.60 5.06
CA ILE A 193 7.96 -5.53 5.16
C ILE A 193 8.56 -5.71 3.76
N SER A 194 9.83 -5.34 3.60
CA SER A 194 10.56 -5.46 2.34
C SER A 194 11.14 -6.86 2.17
N PHE A 195 11.09 -7.37 0.95
CA PHE A 195 11.65 -8.66 0.55
C PHE A 195 11.19 -9.90 1.36
N PRO A 196 9.92 -10.03 1.80
CA PRO A 196 9.47 -11.26 2.41
C PRO A 196 9.52 -12.40 1.39
N ARG A 197 9.98 -13.58 1.82
CA ARG A 197 10.12 -14.76 0.97
C ARG A 197 8.90 -15.67 1.06
N ASN A 198 8.21 -15.64 2.18
CA ASN A 198 7.11 -16.54 2.52
C ASN A 198 6.24 -15.99 3.65
N ALA A 199 5.18 -16.72 4.00
CA ALA A 199 4.26 -16.36 5.09
C ALA A 199 4.95 -16.26 6.46
N GLN A 200 5.97 -17.08 6.73
CA GLN A 200 6.68 -17.09 8.01
C GLN A 200 7.42 -15.78 8.27
N ASP A 201 8.01 -15.16 7.23
CA ASP A 201 8.66 -13.86 7.37
C ASP A 201 7.65 -12.78 7.78
N ILE A 202 6.42 -12.82 7.25
CA ILE A 202 5.32 -11.90 7.61
C ILE A 202 4.85 -12.11 9.05
N GLU A 203 4.64 -13.36 9.47
CA GLU A 203 4.21 -13.68 10.84
C GLU A 203 5.31 -13.34 11.87
N TYR A 204 6.57 -13.52 11.49
CA TYR A 204 7.70 -13.10 12.33
C TYR A 204 7.69 -11.58 12.53
N ALA A 205 7.55 -10.80 11.46
CA ALA A 205 7.43 -9.35 11.54
C ALA A 205 6.24 -8.91 12.40
N ARG A 206 5.07 -9.56 12.25
CA ARG A 206 3.88 -9.32 13.06
C ARG A 206 4.17 -9.57 14.55
N SER A 207 4.85 -10.67 14.87
CA SER A 207 5.20 -10.99 16.26
C SER A 207 6.12 -9.95 16.91
N LEU A 208 7.09 -9.42 16.14
CA LEU A 208 7.97 -8.36 16.61
C LEU A 208 7.23 -7.03 16.80
N ALA A 209 6.37 -6.67 15.85
CA ALA A 209 5.53 -5.48 15.96
C ALA A 209 4.64 -5.54 17.21
N GLN A 210 3.97 -6.67 17.47
CA GLN A 210 3.15 -6.86 18.67
C GLN A 210 3.96 -6.76 19.96
N LYS A 211 5.16 -7.34 20.01
CA LYS A 211 6.06 -7.25 21.18
C LYS A 211 6.51 -5.81 21.43
N ALA A 212 6.71 -5.01 20.39
CA ALA A 212 7.04 -3.59 20.48
C ALA A 212 5.83 -2.70 20.82
N GLY A 213 4.61 -3.26 20.92
CA GLY A 213 3.37 -2.49 21.09
C GLY A 213 2.92 -1.74 19.84
N CYS A 214 3.38 -2.15 18.67
CA CYS A 214 2.95 -1.60 17.38
C CYS A 214 1.73 -2.35 16.86
N HIS A 215 0.60 -1.65 16.72
CA HIS A 215 -0.68 -2.22 16.25
C HIS A 215 -0.92 -1.94 14.76
N ALA A 216 0.14 -1.65 14.01
CA ALA A 216 0.08 -1.40 12.56
C ALA A 216 -0.40 -2.64 11.79
N LYS A 217 -1.15 -2.41 10.71
CA LYS A 217 -1.46 -3.45 9.73
C LYS A 217 -0.21 -3.81 8.95
N ILE A 218 0.06 -5.11 8.77
CA ILE A 218 1.25 -5.59 8.08
C ILE A 218 1.03 -5.55 6.55
N VAL A 219 1.91 -4.85 5.86
CA VAL A 219 1.93 -4.77 4.39
C VAL A 219 3.07 -5.65 3.88
N ALA A 220 2.77 -6.69 3.11
CA ALA A 220 3.80 -7.47 2.42
C ALA A 220 4.16 -6.79 1.10
N LYS A 221 5.43 -6.41 0.95
CA LYS A 221 5.96 -5.94 -0.33
C LYS A 221 6.39 -7.14 -1.16
N VAL A 222 5.67 -7.41 -2.22
CA VAL A 222 6.01 -8.50 -3.15
C VAL A 222 7.09 -8.00 -4.08
N GLU A 223 8.32 -8.41 -3.80
CA GLU A 223 9.55 -7.98 -4.46
C GLU A 223 10.39 -9.17 -4.94
N ARG A 224 10.10 -10.39 -4.46
CA ARG A 224 10.87 -11.61 -4.74
C ARG A 224 10.17 -12.56 -5.69
N ALA A 225 10.95 -13.19 -6.55
CA ALA A 225 10.46 -14.16 -7.53
C ALA A 225 9.78 -15.37 -6.88
N GLU A 226 10.27 -15.85 -5.73
CA GLU A 226 9.75 -17.02 -5.03
C GLU A 226 8.29 -16.86 -4.61
N VAL A 227 7.89 -15.65 -4.24
CA VAL A 227 6.51 -15.34 -3.83
C VAL A 227 5.53 -15.50 -4.99
N VAL A 228 5.99 -15.31 -6.22
CA VAL A 228 5.15 -15.30 -7.43
C VAL A 228 5.41 -16.48 -8.36
N GLU A 229 6.18 -17.46 -7.92
CA GLU A 229 6.49 -18.65 -8.69
C GLU A 229 5.28 -19.57 -8.85
N THR A 230 4.54 -19.77 -7.76
CA THR A 230 3.31 -20.57 -7.75
C THR A 230 2.13 -19.78 -7.17
N LYS A 231 0.90 -20.23 -7.46
CA LYS A 231 -0.31 -19.64 -6.88
C LYS A 231 -0.38 -19.87 -5.37
N GLU A 232 0.09 -21.00 -4.92
CA GLU A 232 0.11 -21.42 -3.51
C GLU A 232 1.05 -20.51 -2.71
N ALA A 233 2.27 -20.27 -3.18
CA ALA A 233 3.23 -19.37 -2.55
C ALA A 233 2.68 -17.92 -2.45
N MET A 234 2.05 -17.45 -3.54
CA MET A 234 1.40 -16.14 -3.59
C MET A 234 0.27 -16.05 -2.55
N ASP A 235 -0.60 -17.06 -2.48
CA ASP A 235 -1.72 -17.10 -1.55
C ASP A 235 -1.28 -17.15 -0.10
N ASP A 236 -0.22 -17.88 0.22
CA ASP A 236 0.27 -18.01 1.58
C ASP A 236 0.77 -16.64 2.11
N VAL A 237 1.51 -15.89 1.30
CA VAL A 237 1.93 -14.52 1.65
C VAL A 237 0.72 -13.58 1.75
N ILE A 238 -0.24 -13.68 0.83
CA ILE A 238 -1.46 -12.85 0.86
C ILE A 238 -2.27 -13.11 2.13
N LYS A 239 -2.48 -14.36 2.50
CA LYS A 239 -3.24 -14.74 3.71
C LYS A 239 -2.57 -14.25 4.99
N ALA A 240 -1.25 -14.39 5.09
CA ALA A 240 -0.47 -13.96 6.25
C ALA A 240 -0.45 -12.44 6.42
N SER A 241 -0.68 -11.67 5.36
CA SER A 241 -0.62 -10.20 5.34
C SER A 241 -1.97 -9.56 5.61
N ASP A 242 -1.97 -8.29 6.02
CA ASP A 242 -3.18 -7.46 6.06
C ASP A 242 -3.40 -6.72 4.75
N ILE A 243 -2.32 -6.32 4.06
CA ILE A 243 -2.31 -5.57 2.80
C ILE A 243 -1.18 -6.10 1.94
N ILE A 244 -1.34 -6.09 0.63
CA ILE A 244 -0.30 -6.44 -0.34
C ILE A 244 0.20 -5.19 -1.05
N MET A 245 1.50 -5.08 -1.24
CA MET A 245 2.11 -4.07 -2.09
C MET A 245 2.84 -4.74 -3.25
N VAL A 246 2.39 -4.47 -4.46
CA VAL A 246 3.07 -4.88 -5.70
C VAL A 246 4.21 -3.89 -5.95
N ALA A 247 5.41 -4.23 -5.53
CA ALA A 247 6.59 -3.38 -5.63
C ALA A 247 7.32 -3.67 -6.96
N ARG A 248 6.81 -3.07 -8.03
CA ARG A 248 7.15 -3.41 -9.43
C ARG A 248 8.62 -3.23 -9.77
N GLY A 249 9.32 -2.29 -9.13
CA GLY A 249 10.72 -2.02 -9.37
C GLY A 249 11.59 -3.26 -9.10
N ASP A 250 11.65 -3.71 -7.85
CA ASP A 250 12.48 -4.86 -7.46
C ASP A 250 11.90 -6.18 -8.01
N LEU A 251 10.58 -6.37 -7.98
CA LEU A 251 9.95 -7.57 -8.54
C LEU A 251 10.25 -7.72 -10.03
N GLY A 252 10.11 -6.63 -10.80
CA GLY A 252 10.37 -6.66 -12.26
C GLY A 252 11.82 -6.99 -12.59
N VAL A 253 12.76 -6.61 -11.73
CA VAL A 253 14.17 -7.00 -11.87
C VAL A 253 14.32 -8.52 -11.69
N GLU A 254 13.71 -9.11 -10.66
CA GLU A 254 13.87 -10.55 -10.37
C GLU A 254 13.15 -11.50 -11.36
N ILE A 255 11.93 -11.13 -11.79
CA ILE A 255 11.13 -11.99 -12.69
C ILE A 255 11.24 -11.64 -14.17
N GLY A 256 11.89 -10.52 -14.49
CA GLY A 256 11.93 -9.93 -15.82
C GLY A 256 10.68 -9.09 -16.15
N ASP A 257 10.88 -8.02 -16.90
CA ASP A 257 9.87 -7.03 -17.29
C ASP A 257 8.69 -7.64 -18.07
N ALA A 258 8.96 -8.63 -18.91
CA ALA A 258 7.94 -9.30 -19.72
C ALA A 258 6.90 -10.08 -18.90
N ARG A 259 7.26 -10.58 -17.70
CA ARG A 259 6.35 -11.30 -16.80
C ARG A 259 5.56 -10.37 -15.89
N LEU A 260 6.11 -9.19 -15.58
CA LEU A 260 5.61 -8.26 -14.56
C LEU A 260 4.13 -7.89 -14.75
N PRO A 261 3.61 -7.54 -15.95
CA PRO A 261 2.22 -7.14 -16.11
C PRO A 261 1.23 -8.24 -15.72
N MET A 262 1.49 -9.49 -16.07
CA MET A 262 0.61 -10.62 -15.74
C MET A 262 0.70 -10.98 -14.25
N VAL A 263 1.88 -10.88 -13.66
CA VAL A 263 2.08 -11.10 -12.21
C VAL A 263 1.37 -10.03 -11.41
N GLN A 264 1.45 -8.74 -11.79
CA GLN A 264 0.68 -7.66 -11.17
C GLN A 264 -0.83 -7.97 -11.18
N LYS A 265 -1.38 -8.32 -12.34
CA LYS A 265 -2.81 -8.68 -12.46
C LYS A 265 -3.18 -9.88 -11.59
N SER A 266 -2.32 -10.89 -11.55
CA SER A 266 -2.53 -12.06 -10.70
C SER A 266 -2.54 -11.69 -9.22
N LEU A 267 -1.57 -10.91 -8.74
CA LEU A 267 -1.49 -10.42 -7.36
C LEU A 267 -2.73 -9.61 -6.97
N ILE A 268 -3.18 -8.68 -7.81
CA ILE A 268 -4.38 -7.88 -7.57
C ILE A 268 -5.61 -8.79 -7.46
N ASN A 269 -5.81 -9.69 -8.41
CA ASN A 269 -6.96 -10.60 -8.44
C ASN A 269 -6.97 -11.57 -7.25
N ARG A 270 -5.81 -12.15 -6.90
CA ARG A 270 -5.71 -13.07 -5.76
C ARG A 270 -5.88 -12.36 -4.44
N SER A 271 -5.31 -11.16 -4.27
CA SER A 271 -5.52 -10.35 -3.07
C SER A 271 -6.99 -9.99 -2.89
N LYS A 272 -7.67 -9.61 -3.97
CA LYS A 272 -9.11 -9.36 -3.97
C LYS A 272 -9.90 -10.63 -3.59
N HIS A 273 -9.53 -11.81 -4.14
CA HIS A 273 -10.12 -13.10 -3.76
C HIS A 273 -9.97 -13.38 -2.26
N TRP A 274 -8.82 -13.09 -1.66
CA TRP A 274 -8.60 -13.27 -0.21
C TRP A 274 -9.06 -12.07 0.65
N GLY A 275 -9.78 -11.12 0.06
CA GLY A 275 -10.33 -9.95 0.77
C GLY A 275 -9.29 -8.93 1.23
N LYS A 276 -8.05 -8.97 0.69
CA LYS A 276 -6.95 -8.09 1.08
C LYS A 276 -6.86 -6.87 0.18
N PRO A 277 -6.64 -5.66 0.74
CA PRO A 277 -6.31 -4.48 -0.06
C PRO A 277 -4.97 -4.61 -0.77
N VAL A 278 -4.85 -3.93 -1.91
CA VAL A 278 -3.64 -3.93 -2.75
C VAL A 278 -3.17 -2.51 -3.01
N ILE A 279 -1.87 -2.29 -2.87
CA ILE A 279 -1.17 -1.08 -3.29
C ILE A 279 -0.34 -1.42 -4.52
N THR A 280 -0.54 -0.73 -5.65
CA THR A 280 0.36 -0.80 -6.80
C THR A 280 1.40 0.29 -6.66
N ALA A 281 2.68 -0.08 -6.64
CA ALA A 281 3.78 0.77 -6.25
C ALA A 281 4.91 0.82 -7.29
N THR A 282 5.70 1.87 -7.22
CA THR A 282 6.90 2.18 -8.01
C THR A 282 6.62 2.47 -9.48
N GLN A 283 7.35 3.43 -10.05
CA GLN A 283 7.32 3.79 -11.47
C GLN A 283 5.90 4.15 -11.98
N MET A 284 5.09 4.82 -11.15
CA MET A 284 3.72 5.20 -11.55
C MET A 284 3.72 6.44 -12.45
N LEU A 285 4.38 7.52 -12.03
CA LEU A 285 4.54 8.77 -12.78
C LEU A 285 5.99 9.25 -12.72
N GLU A 286 6.95 8.37 -12.98
CA GLU A 286 8.39 8.62 -12.80
C GLU A 286 8.88 9.85 -13.56
N SER A 287 8.33 10.11 -14.75
CA SER A 287 8.66 11.32 -15.52
C SER A 287 8.31 12.61 -14.79
N MET A 288 7.34 12.59 -13.85
CA MET A 288 6.94 13.76 -13.07
C MET A 288 7.92 14.10 -11.93
N ILE A 289 8.97 13.32 -11.73
CA ILE A 289 10.11 13.76 -10.91
C ILE A 289 10.69 15.06 -11.48
N GLU A 290 10.80 15.16 -12.81
CA GLU A 290 11.40 16.27 -13.54
C GLU A 290 10.42 17.10 -14.35
N ASN A 291 9.25 16.55 -14.71
CA ASN A 291 8.29 17.19 -15.61
C ASN A 291 6.94 17.46 -14.91
N PRO A 292 6.24 18.56 -15.24
CA PRO A 292 4.95 18.91 -14.61
C PRO A 292 3.78 18.04 -15.08
N LEU A 293 3.95 17.26 -16.16
CA LEU A 293 2.92 16.39 -16.73
C LEU A 293 3.49 14.98 -16.96
N PRO A 294 2.69 13.94 -16.74
CA PRO A 294 3.09 12.56 -17.00
C PRO A 294 3.09 12.27 -18.50
N THR A 295 3.82 11.23 -18.89
CA THR A 295 3.72 10.67 -20.24
C THR A 295 2.39 9.93 -20.42
N ARG A 296 1.97 9.73 -21.68
CA ARG A 296 0.76 8.95 -21.99
C ARG A 296 0.88 7.49 -21.57
N ALA A 297 2.09 6.91 -21.60
CA ALA A 297 2.34 5.54 -21.15
C ALA A 297 2.11 5.40 -19.65
N GLU A 298 2.58 6.36 -18.86
CA GLU A 298 2.35 6.39 -17.40
C GLU A 298 0.86 6.58 -17.06
N VAL A 299 0.15 7.46 -17.79
CA VAL A 299 -1.30 7.64 -17.63
C VAL A 299 -2.03 6.32 -17.86
N LEU A 300 -1.66 5.58 -18.93
CA LEU A 300 -2.25 4.27 -19.23
C LEU A 300 -1.89 3.22 -18.17
N ASP A 301 -0.67 3.24 -17.65
CA ASP A 301 -0.23 2.31 -16.61
C ASP A 301 -1.01 2.51 -15.31
N VAL A 302 -1.14 3.75 -14.84
CA VAL A 302 -1.96 4.08 -13.66
C VAL A 302 -3.42 3.68 -13.88
N ALA A 303 -4.00 4.03 -15.04
CA ALA A 303 -5.38 3.69 -15.36
C ALA A 303 -5.59 2.17 -15.39
N ASN A 304 -4.67 1.40 -15.98
CA ASN A 304 -4.73 -0.06 -16.00
C ASN A 304 -4.66 -0.67 -14.60
N ALA A 305 -3.79 -0.20 -13.71
CA ALA A 305 -3.74 -0.68 -12.32
C ALA A 305 -5.09 -0.46 -11.60
N ILE A 306 -5.75 0.69 -11.86
CA ILE A 306 -7.07 1.00 -11.28
C ILE A 306 -8.17 0.10 -11.87
N ILE A 307 -8.15 -0.14 -13.17
CA ILE A 307 -9.07 -1.03 -13.88
C ILE A 307 -8.90 -2.48 -13.41
N ASP A 308 -7.67 -2.93 -13.18
CA ASP A 308 -7.36 -4.25 -12.61
C ASP A 308 -7.91 -4.41 -11.17
N GLY A 309 -8.21 -3.29 -10.49
CA GLY A 309 -8.87 -3.28 -9.19
C GLY A 309 -7.95 -3.03 -8.00
N THR A 310 -6.82 -2.36 -8.18
CA THR A 310 -5.98 -1.91 -7.05
C THR A 310 -6.75 -1.00 -6.11
N ASP A 311 -6.47 -1.06 -4.82
CA ASP A 311 -7.08 -0.17 -3.81
C ASP A 311 -6.38 1.18 -3.74
N ALA A 312 -5.07 1.15 -3.89
CA ALA A 312 -4.25 2.35 -3.85
C ALA A 312 -3.13 2.31 -4.89
N VAL A 313 -2.68 3.49 -5.29
CA VAL A 313 -1.46 3.69 -6.06
C VAL A 313 -0.47 4.49 -5.22
N MET A 314 0.83 4.19 -5.36
CA MET A 314 1.87 4.82 -4.56
C MET A 314 2.82 5.64 -5.44
N LEU A 315 3.02 6.90 -5.05
CA LEU A 315 4.07 7.77 -5.54
C LEU A 315 5.33 7.61 -4.66
N SER A 316 6.47 7.47 -5.26
CA SER A 316 7.78 7.28 -4.61
C SER A 316 8.62 8.57 -4.68
N ALA A 317 9.58 8.64 -5.60
CA ALA A 317 10.43 9.81 -5.78
C ALA A 317 9.64 11.03 -6.28
N GLU A 318 8.55 10.82 -7.01
CA GLU A 318 7.67 11.85 -7.55
C GLU A 318 7.18 12.82 -6.46
N SER A 319 6.77 12.28 -5.30
CA SER A 319 6.32 13.07 -4.16
C SER A 319 7.40 13.35 -3.11
N ALA A 320 8.46 12.51 -3.05
CA ALA A 320 9.51 12.61 -2.03
C ALA A 320 10.64 13.58 -2.41
N ALA A 321 11.04 13.62 -3.67
CA ALA A 321 12.21 14.35 -4.16
C ALA A 321 11.96 15.07 -5.50
N GLY A 322 10.81 14.85 -6.14
CA GLY A 322 10.45 15.45 -7.42
C GLY A 322 10.21 16.94 -7.33
N LYS A 323 10.27 17.61 -8.48
CA LYS A 323 10.00 19.05 -8.61
C LYS A 323 8.51 19.40 -8.51
N TYR A 324 7.63 18.43 -8.73
CA TYR A 324 6.18 18.60 -8.88
C TYR A 324 5.37 17.65 -7.97
N PRO A 325 5.62 17.65 -6.64
CA PRO A 325 5.00 16.66 -5.73
C PRO A 325 3.48 16.78 -5.65
N ILE A 326 2.93 17.99 -5.69
CA ILE A 326 1.49 18.26 -5.59
C ILE A 326 0.81 17.87 -6.90
N GLU A 327 1.36 18.31 -8.03
CA GLU A 327 0.86 18.01 -9.37
C GLU A 327 0.87 16.50 -9.66
N ALA A 328 1.82 15.76 -9.11
CA ALA A 328 1.86 14.30 -9.22
C ALA A 328 0.65 13.65 -8.51
N VAL A 329 0.29 14.11 -7.30
CA VAL A 329 -0.93 13.64 -6.62
C VAL A 329 -2.18 14.03 -7.39
N GLU A 330 -2.28 15.27 -7.86
CA GLU A 330 -3.40 15.76 -8.68
C GLU A 330 -3.54 14.98 -9.99
N ALA A 331 -2.41 14.61 -10.62
CA ALA A 331 -2.40 13.76 -11.82
C ALA A 331 -2.99 12.38 -11.53
N ILE A 332 -2.58 11.72 -10.43
CA ILE A 332 -3.20 10.43 -10.04
C ILE A 332 -4.70 10.59 -9.79
N VAL A 333 -5.14 11.63 -9.07
CA VAL A 333 -6.58 11.89 -8.82
C VAL A 333 -7.34 12.00 -10.15
N ARG A 334 -6.84 12.79 -11.08
CA ARG A 334 -7.46 13.01 -12.39
C ARG A 334 -7.53 11.73 -13.22
N ILE A 335 -6.45 10.94 -13.24
CA ILE A 335 -6.40 9.66 -13.96
C ILE A 335 -7.37 8.67 -13.33
N ALA A 336 -7.38 8.59 -11.99
CA ALA A 336 -8.26 7.68 -11.27
C ALA A 336 -9.74 8.02 -11.48
N GLN A 337 -10.11 9.29 -11.44
CA GLN A 337 -11.48 9.73 -11.73
C GLN A 337 -11.91 9.34 -13.15
N GLY A 338 -11.04 9.51 -14.15
CA GLY A 338 -11.31 9.09 -15.53
C GLY A 338 -11.51 7.58 -15.64
N ALA A 339 -10.59 6.79 -15.10
CA ALA A 339 -10.68 5.34 -15.12
C ALA A 339 -11.93 4.81 -14.38
N GLU A 340 -12.24 5.38 -13.22
CA GLU A 340 -13.40 4.97 -12.40
C GLU A 340 -14.75 5.35 -13.01
N HIS A 341 -14.80 6.43 -13.80
CA HIS A 341 -16.02 6.84 -14.50
C HIS A 341 -16.45 5.80 -15.54
N GLU A 342 -15.48 5.30 -16.30
CA GLU A 342 -15.72 4.32 -17.38
C GLU A 342 -15.90 2.88 -16.87
N LEU A 343 -15.50 2.59 -15.61
CA LEU A 343 -15.67 1.25 -15.05
C LEU A 343 -17.17 0.97 -14.84
N GLU A 344 -17.65 -0.08 -15.47
CA GLU A 344 -18.96 -0.65 -15.19
C GLU A 344 -18.96 -1.24 -13.76
N CYS A 345 -20.09 -1.06 -13.04
CA CYS A 345 -20.26 -1.71 -11.75
C CYS A 345 -20.28 -3.23 -11.98
N ASN A 346 -19.35 -3.95 -11.36
CA ASN A 346 -19.42 -5.40 -11.33
C ASN A 346 -20.58 -5.81 -10.41
N HIS A 347 -21.75 -6.08 -11.01
CA HIS A 347 -22.94 -6.49 -10.28
C HIS A 347 -22.84 -7.92 -9.71
N ASP A 348 -21.84 -8.70 -10.14
CA ASP A 348 -21.65 -10.11 -9.76
C ASP A 348 -20.59 -10.28 -8.66
N CYS A 349 -20.39 -9.26 -7.82
CA CYS A 349 -19.41 -9.34 -6.73
C CYS A 349 -19.78 -10.42 -5.68
N TRP A 350 -21.05 -10.86 -5.62
CA TRP A 350 -21.47 -11.96 -4.74
C TRP A 350 -20.69 -13.25 -5.05
N ASP A 351 -20.69 -13.70 -6.29
CA ASP A 351 -20.04 -14.96 -6.67
C ASP A 351 -18.54 -14.93 -6.40
N THR A 352 -17.94 -13.74 -6.51
CA THR A 352 -16.51 -13.55 -6.24
C THR A 352 -16.18 -13.49 -4.75
N LEU A 353 -17.09 -12.98 -3.91
CA LEU A 353 -16.82 -12.63 -2.51
C LEU A 353 -17.58 -13.48 -1.48
N GLN A 354 -18.56 -14.31 -1.89
CA GLN A 354 -19.37 -15.12 -0.97
C GLN A 354 -18.52 -16.03 -0.06
N HIS A 355 -17.38 -16.52 -0.54
CA HIS A 355 -16.47 -17.36 0.25
C HIS A 355 -15.83 -16.61 1.43
N LEU A 356 -15.82 -15.26 1.42
CA LEU A 356 -15.37 -14.41 2.53
C LEU A 356 -16.42 -14.30 3.65
N CYS A 357 -17.66 -14.68 3.34
CA CYS A 357 -18.78 -14.61 4.27
C CYS A 357 -18.77 -15.82 5.22
N SER A 358 -17.87 -15.78 6.20
CA SER A 358 -17.71 -16.87 7.18
C SER A 358 -18.85 -16.96 8.21
N ASN A 359 -19.74 -15.97 8.24
CA ASN A 359 -20.85 -15.89 9.19
C ASN A 359 -22.02 -15.08 8.62
N PRO A 360 -23.23 -15.15 9.25
CA PRO A 360 -24.42 -14.43 8.77
C PRO A 360 -24.25 -12.92 8.66
N GLY A 361 -23.53 -12.27 9.59
CA GLY A 361 -23.31 -10.82 9.59
C GLY A 361 -22.50 -10.36 8.38
N LYS A 362 -21.47 -11.09 7.99
CA LYS A 362 -20.68 -10.82 6.77
C LYS A 362 -21.53 -11.02 5.50
N SER A 363 -22.36 -12.07 5.46
CA SER A 363 -23.29 -12.30 4.35
C SER A 363 -24.30 -11.17 4.23
N PHE A 364 -24.86 -10.72 5.35
CA PHE A 364 -25.80 -9.61 5.39
C PHE A 364 -25.14 -8.29 4.95
N ALA A 365 -23.93 -8.01 5.43
CA ALA A 365 -23.18 -6.84 5.03
C ALA A 365 -22.88 -6.81 3.51
N LEU A 366 -22.44 -7.94 2.96
CA LEU A 366 -22.19 -8.06 1.51
C LEU A 366 -23.48 -7.88 0.70
N SER A 367 -24.58 -8.52 1.12
CA SER A 367 -25.89 -8.39 0.46
C SER A 367 -26.41 -6.95 0.50
N SER A 368 -26.22 -6.25 1.62
CA SER A 368 -26.61 -4.84 1.77
C SER A 368 -25.82 -3.95 0.82
N MET A 369 -24.51 -4.19 0.66
CA MET A 369 -23.65 -3.44 -0.25
C MET A 369 -24.03 -3.69 -1.71
N ILE A 370 -24.32 -4.94 -2.09
CA ILE A 370 -24.80 -5.31 -3.43
C ILE A 370 -26.13 -4.63 -3.73
N SER A 371 -27.06 -4.65 -2.78
CA SER A 371 -28.35 -3.95 -2.92
C SER A 371 -28.16 -2.46 -3.11
N ALA A 372 -27.31 -1.82 -2.30
CA ALA A 372 -26.98 -0.40 -2.44
C ALA A 372 -26.34 -0.08 -3.80
N SER A 373 -25.50 -0.97 -4.33
CA SER A 373 -24.81 -0.76 -5.60
C SER A 373 -25.73 -0.83 -6.84
N ARG A 374 -26.91 -1.44 -6.69
CA ARG A 374 -27.92 -1.58 -7.75
C ARG A 374 -28.97 -0.48 -7.74
N VAL A 375 -29.05 0.29 -6.66
CA VAL A 375 -29.91 1.47 -6.56
C VAL A 375 -29.17 2.68 -7.15
N HIS A 376 -29.93 3.67 -7.63
CA HIS A 376 -29.39 4.86 -8.31
C HIS A 376 -28.35 5.62 -7.49
N GLN A 377 -27.62 6.51 -8.15
CA GLN A 377 -26.41 7.22 -7.70
C GLN A 377 -26.55 8.03 -6.39
N ASP A 378 -27.75 8.24 -5.90
CA ASP A 378 -28.06 9.09 -4.74
C ASP A 378 -28.01 8.35 -3.40
N LEU A 379 -27.56 7.11 -3.37
CA LEU A 379 -27.47 6.30 -2.16
C LEU A 379 -26.02 6.13 -1.70
N GLY A 380 -25.76 6.50 -0.44
CA GLY A 380 -24.53 6.18 0.27
C GLY A 380 -24.72 5.06 1.28
N VAL A 381 -23.62 4.47 1.75
CA VAL A 381 -23.63 3.47 2.82
C VAL A 381 -22.88 4.04 4.02
N ALA A 382 -23.48 3.99 5.20
CA ALA A 382 -22.87 4.38 6.46
C ALA A 382 -22.71 3.16 7.37
N ILE A 383 -21.49 2.90 7.82
CA ILE A 383 -21.12 1.72 8.57
C ILE A 383 -20.54 2.13 9.93
N LEU A 384 -21.25 1.77 11.01
CA LEU A 384 -20.68 1.84 12.36
C LEU A 384 -19.78 0.62 12.58
N THR A 385 -18.51 0.84 12.93
CA THR A 385 -17.54 -0.25 13.05
C THR A 385 -16.59 -0.07 14.23
N GLN A 386 -16.30 -1.18 14.92
CA GLN A 386 -15.31 -1.24 16.00
C GLN A 386 -13.98 -1.87 15.56
N HIS A 387 -13.97 -2.67 14.49
CA HIS A 387 -12.81 -3.44 14.06
C HIS A 387 -12.42 -3.22 12.59
N GLY A 388 -13.25 -2.53 11.79
CA GLY A 388 -12.96 -2.22 10.38
C GLY A 388 -13.23 -3.37 9.39
N GLU A 389 -13.68 -4.56 9.85
CA GLU A 389 -13.89 -5.72 8.98
C GLU A 389 -15.03 -5.50 7.97
N THR A 390 -16.13 -4.89 8.41
CA THR A 390 -17.28 -4.63 7.54
C THR A 390 -16.98 -3.61 6.43
N PRO A 391 -16.38 -2.43 6.72
CA PRO A 391 -15.94 -1.52 5.68
C PRO A 391 -14.96 -2.16 4.70
N LEU A 392 -14.04 -3.01 5.20
CA LEU A 392 -13.12 -3.77 4.37
C LEU A 392 -13.86 -4.69 3.41
N LEU A 393 -14.80 -5.53 3.91
CA LEU A 393 -15.58 -6.44 3.08
C LEU A 393 -16.39 -5.70 2.03
N MET A 394 -17.10 -4.63 2.42
CA MET A 394 -17.91 -3.84 1.50
C MET A 394 -17.08 -3.12 0.44
N SER A 395 -15.86 -2.67 0.79
CA SER A 395 -14.94 -2.05 -0.18
C SER A 395 -14.50 -3.02 -1.28
N ARG A 396 -14.49 -4.35 -1.00
CA ARG A 396 -14.16 -5.38 -2.01
C ARG A 396 -15.15 -5.46 -3.16
N CYS A 397 -16.38 -5.00 -2.97
CA CYS A 397 -17.37 -4.92 -4.05
C CYS A 397 -16.98 -3.94 -5.17
N GLN A 398 -16.05 -3.04 -4.92
CA GLN A 398 -15.59 -2.03 -5.89
C GLN A 398 -16.73 -1.27 -6.58
N SER A 399 -17.81 -1.05 -5.84
CA SER A 399 -19.01 -0.36 -6.28
C SER A 399 -18.78 1.14 -6.49
N LYS A 400 -19.67 1.79 -7.25
CA LYS A 400 -19.74 3.26 -7.34
C LYS A 400 -20.34 3.93 -6.10
N THR A 401 -20.93 3.16 -5.20
CA THR A 401 -21.55 3.66 -3.96
C THR A 401 -20.49 4.19 -2.99
N LYS A 402 -20.73 5.35 -2.41
CA LYS A 402 -19.90 5.97 -1.38
C LYS A 402 -20.06 5.20 -0.07
N ILE A 403 -18.96 4.90 0.61
CA ILE A 403 -18.95 4.23 1.91
C ILE A 403 -18.38 5.20 2.95
N TRP A 404 -19.15 5.51 4.00
CA TRP A 404 -18.67 6.17 5.19
C TRP A 404 -18.49 5.15 6.31
N ALA A 405 -17.25 5.03 6.81
CA ALA A 405 -16.94 4.17 7.93
C ALA A 405 -16.79 5.01 9.20
N LEU A 406 -17.67 4.78 10.17
CA LEU A 406 -17.79 5.56 11.38
C LEU A 406 -17.27 4.77 12.59
N SER A 407 -16.40 5.40 13.38
CA SER A 407 -15.85 4.84 14.61
C SER A 407 -15.45 5.95 15.58
N ASP A 408 -15.40 5.65 16.86
CA ASP A 408 -14.83 6.51 17.89
C ASP A 408 -13.33 6.24 18.14
N ASN A 409 -12.74 5.31 17.38
CA ASN A 409 -11.32 4.96 17.47
C ASN A 409 -10.51 5.64 16.35
N PRO A 410 -9.75 6.72 16.64
CA PRO A 410 -8.95 7.42 15.63
C PRO A 410 -7.89 6.56 14.94
N ALA A 411 -7.30 5.58 15.64
CA ALA A 411 -6.31 4.69 15.06
C ALA A 411 -6.95 3.77 14.00
N LEU A 412 -8.14 3.24 14.27
CA LEU A 412 -8.89 2.46 13.29
C LEU A 412 -9.27 3.30 12.06
N LEU A 413 -9.69 4.56 12.28
CA LEU A 413 -10.03 5.48 11.20
C LEU A 413 -8.83 5.74 10.29
N ALA A 414 -7.64 5.94 10.87
CA ALA A 414 -6.40 6.08 10.10
C ALA A 414 -6.07 4.81 9.28
N GLN A 415 -6.29 3.62 9.85
CA GLN A 415 -6.10 2.34 9.13
C GLN A 415 -7.09 2.12 7.99
N MET A 416 -8.29 2.70 8.05
CA MET A 416 -9.27 2.60 6.97
C MET A 416 -9.02 3.53 5.78
N THR A 417 -8.07 4.47 5.89
CA THR A 417 -7.73 5.41 4.80
C THR A 417 -7.22 4.74 3.53
N ILE A 418 -6.71 3.50 3.62
CA ILE A 418 -6.21 2.72 2.48
C ILE A 418 -7.32 1.99 1.72
N LEU A 419 -8.52 1.86 2.29
CA LEU A 419 -9.61 1.10 1.72
C LEU A 419 -10.28 1.87 0.57
N ARG A 420 -10.31 1.29 -0.62
CA ARG A 420 -10.91 1.88 -1.81
C ARG A 420 -12.38 2.24 -1.57
N GLY A 421 -12.77 3.47 -1.90
CA GLY A 421 -14.15 3.96 -1.80
C GLY A 421 -14.64 4.24 -0.39
N VAL A 422 -13.83 3.98 0.65
CA VAL A 422 -14.17 4.22 2.05
C VAL A 422 -13.65 5.59 2.50
N GLU A 423 -14.53 6.37 3.15
CA GLU A 423 -14.17 7.59 3.86
C GLU A 423 -14.36 7.37 5.36
N PRO A 424 -13.27 7.37 6.15
CA PRO A 424 -13.35 7.22 7.60
C PRO A 424 -13.81 8.54 8.23
N LEU A 425 -14.74 8.44 9.21
CA LEU A 425 -15.29 9.57 9.93
C LEU A 425 -15.36 9.27 11.43
N TYR A 426 -14.99 10.26 12.24
CA TYR A 426 -15.18 10.14 13.67
C TYR A 426 -16.66 10.25 14.04
N PHE A 427 -17.13 9.26 14.77
CA PHE A 427 -18.48 9.25 15.29
C PHE A 427 -18.50 8.53 16.64
N LYS A 428 -18.90 9.25 17.66
CA LYS A 428 -19.12 8.70 19.00
C LYS A 428 -20.62 8.62 19.26
N ALA A 429 -21.15 7.41 19.32
CA ALA A 429 -22.54 7.22 19.67
C ALA A 429 -22.83 7.79 21.07
N ALA A 430 -23.91 8.51 21.24
CA ALA A 430 -24.43 8.86 22.54
C ALA A 430 -24.91 7.54 23.25
N GLU A 431 -25.09 7.61 24.59
CA GLU A 431 -25.32 6.44 25.44
C GLU A 431 -26.30 5.39 24.87
N SER A 432 -26.07 4.13 25.21
CA SER A 432 -26.61 2.88 24.68
C SER A 432 -28.13 2.71 24.83
N HIS A 433 -28.97 3.42 24.19
CA HIS A 433 -30.42 3.15 24.07
C HIS A 433 -31.14 4.24 23.23
N VAL A 434 -30.37 5.18 22.66
CA VAL A 434 -30.91 6.25 21.81
C VAL A 434 -30.87 5.81 20.35
N ASP A 435 -31.92 6.11 19.59
CA ASP A 435 -31.89 5.93 18.13
C ASP A 435 -30.75 6.74 17.53
N LEU A 436 -29.74 6.05 16.97
CA LEU A 436 -28.53 6.68 16.40
C LEU A 436 -28.79 7.34 15.04
N ALA A 437 -29.92 7.02 14.39
CA ALA A 437 -30.22 7.49 13.04
C ALA A 437 -30.24 9.04 12.93
N PRO A 438 -30.89 9.80 13.82
CA PRO A 438 -30.86 11.26 13.75
C PRO A 438 -29.45 11.87 13.90
N GLN A 439 -28.65 11.32 14.82
CA GLN A 439 -27.28 11.77 15.05
C GLN A 439 -26.38 11.49 13.83
N LEU A 440 -26.56 10.34 13.22
CA LEU A 440 -25.82 9.91 12.03
C LEU A 440 -26.20 10.77 10.81
N VAL A 441 -27.52 11.04 10.63
CA VAL A 441 -28.01 11.95 9.58
C VAL A 441 -27.39 13.34 9.72
N GLU A 442 -27.33 13.88 10.94
CA GLU A 442 -26.73 15.19 11.17
C GLU A 442 -25.21 15.17 10.89
N CYS A 443 -24.51 14.16 11.36
CA CYS A 443 -23.07 13.98 11.10
C CYS A 443 -22.74 13.89 9.60
N LEU A 444 -23.58 13.25 8.81
CA LEU A 444 -23.32 12.99 7.39
C LEU A 444 -23.95 14.05 6.45
N ARG A 445 -24.85 14.91 6.93
CA ARG A 445 -25.63 15.83 6.10
C ARG A 445 -24.78 16.68 5.17
N GLN A 446 -23.74 17.33 5.67
CA GLN A 446 -22.86 18.16 4.84
C GLN A 446 -22.11 17.33 3.80
N LYS A 447 -21.47 16.24 4.21
CA LYS A 447 -20.67 15.38 3.32
C LYS A 447 -21.52 14.68 2.27
N ALA A 448 -22.75 14.34 2.60
CA ALA A 448 -23.70 13.75 1.67
C ALA A 448 -24.20 14.78 0.64
N ASN A 449 -24.45 16.02 1.06
CA ASN A 449 -24.81 17.11 0.14
C ASN A 449 -23.68 17.40 -0.85
N GLU A 450 -22.42 17.46 -0.38
CA GLU A 450 -21.24 17.60 -1.25
C GLU A 450 -21.07 16.46 -2.23
N ALA A 451 -21.51 15.26 -1.86
CA ALA A 451 -21.46 14.05 -2.69
C ALA A 451 -22.74 13.86 -3.54
N HIS A 452 -23.74 14.77 -3.47
CA HIS A 452 -25.06 14.63 -4.13
C HIS A 452 -25.80 13.36 -3.72
N ILE A 453 -25.73 12.97 -2.45
CA ILE A 453 -26.39 11.80 -1.88
C ILE A 453 -27.62 12.25 -1.08
N SER A 454 -28.78 11.70 -1.42
CA SER A 454 -30.07 12.02 -0.80
C SER A 454 -30.53 11.01 0.24
N SER A 455 -29.97 9.80 0.20
CA SER A 455 -30.35 8.70 1.08
C SER A 455 -29.12 7.92 1.55
N ILE A 456 -29.19 7.35 2.74
CA ILE A 456 -28.13 6.55 3.36
C ILE A 456 -28.67 5.20 3.76
N LEU A 457 -27.99 4.15 3.36
CA LEU A 457 -28.16 2.82 3.93
C LEU A 457 -27.25 2.70 5.15
N MET A 458 -27.82 2.79 6.33
CA MET A 458 -27.13 2.63 7.60
C MET A 458 -27.08 1.15 7.97
N THR A 459 -25.89 0.63 8.21
CA THR A 459 -25.71 -0.71 8.79
C THR A 459 -25.26 -0.58 10.25
N GLN A 460 -25.93 -1.29 11.14
CA GLN A 460 -25.65 -1.23 12.57
C GLN A 460 -25.68 -2.61 13.20
N LEU A 461 -25.06 -2.68 14.37
CA LEU A 461 -25.23 -3.76 15.31
C LEU A 461 -26.44 -3.43 16.18
N ASP A 462 -27.46 -4.28 16.17
CA ASP A 462 -28.55 -4.16 17.12
C ASP A 462 -28.15 -4.88 18.42
N SER A 463 -28.17 -4.17 19.54
CA SER A 463 -27.62 -4.62 20.83
C SER A 463 -28.48 -5.68 21.55
N ILE A 464 -29.60 -6.12 20.93
CA ILE A 464 -30.56 -7.01 21.60
C ILE A 464 -29.98 -8.41 21.86
N GLU A 465 -28.95 -8.86 21.16
CA GLU A 465 -28.49 -10.26 21.26
C GLU A 465 -26.97 -10.47 21.47
N GLY A 466 -26.19 -9.50 21.78
CA GLY A 466 -24.77 -9.70 22.19
C GLY A 466 -23.84 -10.36 21.17
N MET A 467 -24.20 -10.44 19.91
CA MET A 467 -23.45 -11.16 18.86
C MET A 467 -22.49 -10.29 18.03
N GLY A 468 -21.95 -9.23 18.48
CA GLY A 468 -20.77 -8.54 17.90
C GLY A 468 -20.77 -8.26 16.36
N GLU A 469 -21.87 -8.50 15.64
CA GLU A 469 -21.94 -8.47 14.17
C GLU A 469 -23.13 -7.63 13.66
N ILE A 470 -23.01 -7.13 12.40
CA ILE A 470 -24.09 -6.39 11.77
C ILE A 470 -25.31 -7.30 11.62
N ASN A 471 -26.43 -6.89 12.20
CA ASN A 471 -27.71 -7.61 12.15
C ASN A 471 -28.88 -6.73 11.70
N ALA A 472 -28.66 -5.43 11.51
CA ALA A 472 -29.70 -4.50 11.08
C ALA A 472 -29.21 -3.56 9.97
N CYS A 473 -30.16 -3.18 9.08
CA CYS A 473 -29.95 -2.22 8.01
C CYS A 473 -31.15 -1.30 7.92
N ARG A 474 -30.90 0.02 7.90
CA ARG A 474 -31.97 1.04 7.83
C ARG A 474 -31.70 1.99 6.70
N LEU A 475 -32.72 2.25 5.87
CA LEU A 475 -32.68 3.31 4.87
C LEU A 475 -33.11 4.62 5.52
N LEU A 476 -32.23 5.63 5.47
CA LEU A 476 -32.44 6.95 6.03
C LEU A 476 -32.48 7.98 4.90
N SER A 477 -33.48 8.87 4.91
CA SER A 477 -33.52 10.03 4.02
C SER A 477 -32.82 11.19 4.64
N LEU A 478 -31.96 11.88 3.89
CA LEU A 478 -31.28 13.11 4.30
C LEU A 478 -32.12 14.36 4.06
N ASN A 479 -33.16 14.26 3.20
CA ASN A 479 -34.06 15.34 2.83
C ASN A 479 -35.25 15.44 3.79
N VAL A 480 -35.05 15.30 5.10
CA VAL A 480 -36.10 15.60 6.06
C VAL A 480 -36.22 17.11 6.15
N SER A 481 -37.08 17.70 5.33
CA SER A 481 -37.64 19.03 5.60
C SER A 481 -38.24 19.00 7.01
N SER A 482 -37.99 20.08 7.77
CA SER A 482 -38.41 20.33 9.15
C SER A 482 -39.95 20.35 9.36
N HIS A 483 -40.66 19.29 8.98
CA HIS A 483 -42.11 19.11 9.18
C HIS A 483 -42.40 17.73 9.76
N MET A 484 -41.73 17.33 10.82
CA MET A 484 -42.34 16.43 11.78
C MET A 484 -43.11 17.31 12.78
N LYS A 485 -44.42 17.51 12.54
CA LYS A 485 -45.34 17.90 13.61
C LYS A 485 -45.24 16.87 14.74
N PRO A 486 -45.17 17.29 16.00
CA PRO A 486 -45.26 16.35 17.10
C PRO A 486 -46.58 15.57 16.96
N ALA A 487 -46.49 14.27 17.20
CA ALA A 487 -47.69 13.43 17.30
C ALA A 487 -48.46 13.84 18.56
N GLU A 488 -49.30 14.87 18.42
CA GLU A 488 -50.35 15.17 19.36
C GLU A 488 -51.70 14.78 18.74
N GLU A 489 -52.43 13.99 19.51
CA GLU A 489 -53.84 13.70 19.41
C GLU A 489 -54.33 12.81 18.25
N ILE A 490 -54.29 11.48 18.49
CA ILE A 490 -55.41 10.61 18.15
C ILE A 490 -55.95 10.06 19.49
N ALA A 491 -56.75 10.89 20.13
CA ALA A 491 -57.67 10.49 21.17
C ALA A 491 -58.98 11.19 20.87
N ALA A 492 -59.93 10.52 20.17
CA ALA A 492 -61.36 10.65 20.22
C ALA A 492 -61.99 9.50 19.42
#